data_0569d9b8794e38342ea4f5781dc9ad74
#
_entry.id   0569d9b8794e38342ea4f5781dc9ad74
#
_cell.length_a   1.000
_cell.length_b   1.000
_cell.length_c   1.000
_cell.angle_alpha   90.00
_cell.angle_beta   90.00
_cell.angle_gamma   90.00
#
_symmetry.space_group_name_H-M   'P 1'
#
loop_
_entity.id
_entity.type
_entity.pdbx_description
1 polymer ?
#
loop_
_entity_poly.entity_id
_entity_poly.type
_entity_poly.pdbx_seq_one_letter_code
_entity_poly.pdbx_strand_id
1 'polypeptide(L)'
;PRLFMWSRESDEIKFLPGVPKQPNFKQYSGYFDVAENKHLHYWFVESQKDPSGSPVVLWLNGGPGCSSLDGLLTEHDFLEKPIANVLYLESPAGVGFSYSDDKKYTTNDTEVSMNNYLALKEFFKAFPEYSKNEFFLTGESYGGIYIPTLAERVMEDSSINLQGIAVGNGMSSYEMNDNSLVYFAYYHGLLGTRLWTDLQAYCCKDGICDFHNNQNPNCSISIDEVQNIVYNSGLNMYNLYAPCPGGVTQRVSVDNGELVIRDLGNSFINYERTRLWSQKLKGVASLYRRVRLDPPCTNSTPSNLYLNNQYVKDALHISPLALAWQICSAEVNFNYKRLYMDVRKQYLKLLGALKYRVLVYNGDVDMACNFLGDEWFVESLQQQVEVKRRPWTYYTGESQQVGGFVKEFSNLAFLTIKGSGHMVPTDKPVAAFTMFSRFINKLPY
;
A
#
# COMPACT_ATOMS: atom_id res chain seq x y z
N PRO A 1 -37.68 0.42 -16.11
CA PRO A 1 -36.53 0.18 -15.30
C PRO A 1 -36.27 -1.32 -15.29
N ARG A 2 -35.35 -1.80 -16.13
CA ARG A 2 -34.84 -3.17 -16.04
C ARG A 2 -33.93 -3.21 -14.82
N LEU A 3 -34.33 -3.91 -13.77
CA LEU A 3 -33.49 -4.48 -12.77
C LEU A 3 -32.50 -5.41 -13.52
N PHE A 4 -31.33 -4.92 -13.84
CA PHE A 4 -30.17 -5.77 -14.13
C PHE A 4 -29.79 -6.41 -12.80
N MET A 5 -30.32 -7.61 -12.53
CA MET A 5 -29.62 -8.51 -11.62
C MET A 5 -28.30 -8.84 -12.33
N TRP A 6 -27.22 -8.24 -11.87
CA TRP A 6 -25.88 -8.62 -12.27
C TRP A 6 -25.70 -10.06 -11.81
N SER A 7 -25.72 -10.99 -12.75
CA SER A 7 -25.45 -12.37 -12.40
C SER A 7 -23.94 -12.53 -12.32
N ARG A 8 -23.44 -13.08 -11.21
CA ARG A 8 -22.06 -13.53 -11.01
C ARG A 8 -21.46 -14.22 -12.25
N GLU A 9 -22.26 -14.93 -13.01
CA GLU A 9 -21.85 -15.65 -14.22
C GLU A 9 -21.34 -14.71 -15.33
N SER A 10 -21.82 -13.47 -15.42
CA SER A 10 -21.36 -12.48 -16.40
C SER A 10 -19.96 -11.96 -16.10
N ASP A 11 -19.54 -11.99 -14.84
CA ASP A 11 -18.26 -11.45 -14.40
C ASP A 11 -17.15 -12.51 -14.35
N GLU A 12 -17.49 -13.79 -14.58
CA GLU A 12 -16.51 -14.89 -14.59
C GLU A 12 -15.54 -14.76 -15.76
N ILE A 13 -14.24 -14.66 -15.48
CA ILE A 13 -13.18 -14.67 -16.46
C ILE A 13 -13.03 -16.08 -17.03
N LYS A 14 -13.50 -16.32 -18.23
CA LYS A 14 -13.45 -17.63 -18.88
C LYS A 14 -12.08 -17.96 -19.48
N PHE A 15 -11.37 -16.94 -19.91
CA PHE A 15 -10.05 -17.07 -20.51
C PHE A 15 -9.24 -15.79 -20.29
N LEU A 16 -8.02 -15.91 -19.77
CA LEU A 16 -7.13 -14.78 -19.56
C LEU A 16 -6.04 -14.76 -20.65
N PRO A 17 -6.06 -13.77 -21.56
CA PRO A 17 -5.08 -13.67 -22.64
C PRO A 17 -3.65 -13.57 -22.11
N GLY A 18 -2.69 -14.20 -22.81
CA GLY A 18 -1.28 -14.16 -22.45
C GLY A 18 -0.86 -15.13 -21.34
N VAL A 19 -1.80 -15.85 -20.72
CA VAL A 19 -1.50 -16.90 -19.74
C VAL A 19 -1.49 -18.27 -20.43
N PRO A 20 -0.31 -18.91 -20.60
CA PRO A 20 -0.17 -20.15 -21.37
C PRO A 20 -0.98 -21.31 -20.79
N LYS A 21 -1.02 -21.39 -19.46
CA LYS A 21 -1.83 -22.38 -18.73
C LYS A 21 -2.85 -21.64 -17.89
N GLN A 22 -4.11 -21.75 -18.28
CA GLN A 22 -5.20 -21.13 -17.53
C GLN A 22 -5.27 -21.69 -16.10
N PRO A 23 -5.55 -20.83 -15.08
CA PRO A 23 -5.72 -21.28 -13.71
C PRO A 23 -6.83 -22.33 -13.59
N ASN A 24 -6.70 -23.22 -12.61
CA ASN A 24 -7.71 -24.25 -12.29
C ASN A 24 -8.72 -23.80 -11.23
N PHE A 25 -8.73 -22.51 -10.90
CA PHE A 25 -9.65 -21.85 -9.98
C PHE A 25 -10.41 -20.74 -10.72
N LYS A 26 -11.56 -20.37 -10.22
CA LYS A 26 -12.35 -19.32 -10.82
C LYS A 26 -11.86 -17.94 -10.48
N GLN A 27 -12.06 -17.04 -11.41
CA GLN A 27 -11.77 -15.62 -11.27
C GLN A 27 -12.92 -14.81 -11.83
N TYR A 28 -13.16 -13.65 -11.26
CA TYR A 28 -14.23 -12.76 -11.64
C TYR A 28 -13.71 -11.33 -11.72
N SER A 29 -14.18 -10.57 -12.68
CA SER A 29 -13.86 -9.16 -12.85
C SER A 29 -15.09 -8.40 -13.32
N GLY A 30 -15.36 -7.26 -12.67
CA GLY A 30 -16.55 -6.45 -12.92
C GLY A 30 -16.52 -5.18 -12.09
N TYR A 31 -17.71 -4.66 -11.80
CA TYR A 31 -17.86 -3.38 -11.12
C TYR A 31 -18.87 -3.47 -9.97
N PHE A 32 -18.58 -2.76 -8.87
CA PHE A 32 -19.53 -2.48 -7.81
C PHE A 32 -19.96 -1.02 -7.87
N ASP A 33 -21.28 -0.80 -7.88
CA ASP A 33 -21.87 0.52 -7.81
C ASP A 33 -21.93 0.97 -6.34
N VAL A 34 -21.09 1.95 -5.98
CA VAL A 34 -20.90 2.34 -4.57
C VAL A 34 -21.53 3.67 -4.20
N ALA A 35 -21.83 4.51 -5.19
CA ALA A 35 -22.55 5.76 -5.06
C ALA A 35 -23.22 6.08 -6.39
N GLU A 36 -24.03 7.14 -6.42
CA GLU A 36 -24.91 7.47 -7.54
C GLU A 36 -24.21 7.49 -8.92
N ASN A 37 -22.89 7.78 -8.95
CA ASN A 37 -22.13 7.90 -10.19
C ASN A 37 -20.75 7.22 -10.11
N LYS A 38 -20.50 6.35 -9.13
CA LYS A 38 -19.17 5.77 -8.88
C LYS A 38 -19.19 4.26 -8.99
N HIS A 39 -18.30 3.74 -9.82
CA HIS A 39 -18.16 2.34 -10.17
C HIS A 39 -16.74 1.90 -9.84
N LEU A 40 -16.60 1.02 -8.82
CA LEU A 40 -15.31 0.48 -8.44
C LEU A 40 -15.09 -0.87 -9.12
N HIS A 41 -14.04 -0.94 -9.92
CA HIS A 41 -13.59 -2.17 -10.55
C HIS A 41 -13.00 -3.13 -9.52
N TYR A 42 -13.33 -4.41 -9.66
CA TYR A 42 -12.74 -5.45 -8.85
C TYR A 42 -12.21 -6.61 -9.70
N TRP A 43 -11.23 -7.31 -9.16
CA TRP A 43 -10.82 -8.62 -9.61
C TRP A 43 -10.83 -9.56 -8.40
N PHE A 44 -11.67 -10.58 -8.45
CA PHE A 44 -11.82 -11.57 -7.39
C PHE A 44 -11.24 -12.90 -7.82
N VAL A 45 -10.38 -13.50 -7.01
CA VAL A 45 -9.68 -14.76 -7.27
C VAL A 45 -10.04 -15.75 -6.18
N GLU A 46 -10.60 -16.90 -6.56
CA GLU A 46 -10.93 -17.96 -5.62
C GLU A 46 -9.68 -18.71 -5.12
N SER A 47 -9.76 -19.23 -3.91
CA SER A 47 -8.75 -20.14 -3.35
C SER A 47 -8.63 -21.40 -4.21
N GLN A 48 -7.39 -21.81 -4.46
CA GLN A 48 -7.11 -23.00 -5.27
C GLN A 48 -7.55 -24.31 -4.61
N LYS A 49 -7.59 -24.36 -3.26
CA LYS A 49 -7.84 -25.61 -2.52
C LYS A 49 -9.31 -25.79 -2.16
N ASP A 50 -9.88 -24.82 -1.50
CA ASP A 50 -11.24 -24.89 -0.95
C ASP A 50 -11.83 -23.49 -0.88
N PRO A 51 -12.43 -22.99 -1.97
CA PRO A 51 -13.06 -21.67 -1.97
C PRO A 51 -14.13 -21.51 -0.88
N SER A 52 -14.89 -22.55 -0.62
CA SER A 52 -16.01 -22.51 0.34
C SER A 52 -15.56 -22.41 1.81
N GLY A 53 -14.42 -23.00 2.14
CA GLY A 53 -13.86 -23.02 3.50
C GLY A 53 -12.72 -22.03 3.72
N SER A 54 -12.10 -21.53 2.65
CA SER A 54 -10.99 -20.57 2.77
C SER A 54 -11.50 -19.17 3.12
N PRO A 55 -10.72 -18.37 3.88
CA PRO A 55 -11.11 -16.99 4.19
C PRO A 55 -11.21 -16.14 2.92
N VAL A 56 -12.01 -15.08 3.01
CA VAL A 56 -12.04 -13.99 2.02
C VAL A 56 -11.13 -12.87 2.52
N VAL A 57 -10.30 -12.34 1.64
CA VAL A 57 -9.34 -11.28 1.92
C VAL A 57 -9.55 -10.13 0.95
N LEU A 58 -9.82 -8.94 1.46
CA LEU A 58 -9.71 -7.72 0.65
C LEU A 58 -8.27 -7.25 0.63
N TRP A 59 -7.74 -6.92 -0.54
CA TRP A 59 -6.46 -6.23 -0.70
C TRP A 59 -6.64 -4.83 -1.27
N LEU A 60 -5.99 -3.84 -0.62
CA LEU A 60 -5.92 -2.46 -1.08
C LEU A 60 -4.46 -1.97 -1.14
N ASN A 61 -3.99 -1.62 -2.34
CA ASN A 61 -2.77 -0.84 -2.50
C ASN A 61 -3.02 0.63 -2.09
N GLY A 62 -1.96 1.34 -1.76
CA GLY A 62 -2.02 2.69 -1.21
C GLY A 62 -2.00 3.82 -2.24
N GLY A 63 -1.02 4.69 -2.13
CA GLY A 63 -0.82 5.89 -2.93
C GLY A 63 -1.00 7.19 -2.12
N PRO A 64 -2.19 7.76 -1.84
CA PRO A 64 -3.51 7.32 -2.30
C PRO A 64 -3.69 7.42 -3.81
N GLY A 65 -4.46 6.48 -4.36
CA GLY A 65 -4.75 6.49 -5.79
C GLY A 65 -3.96 5.48 -6.62
N CYS A 66 -3.33 4.46 -6.02
CA CYS A 66 -2.69 3.36 -6.72
C CYS A 66 -3.62 2.15 -6.82
N SER A 67 -3.49 1.42 -7.93
CA SER A 67 -4.34 0.29 -8.28
C SER A 67 -3.98 -0.95 -7.48
N SER A 68 -4.97 -1.62 -6.91
CA SER A 68 -4.80 -2.91 -6.23
C SER A 68 -4.47 -4.06 -7.18
N LEU A 69 -4.59 -3.86 -8.50
CA LEU A 69 -4.12 -4.84 -9.48
C LEU A 69 -2.58 -4.90 -9.54
N ASP A 70 -1.87 -3.91 -8.99
CA ASP A 70 -0.42 -4.02 -8.80
C ASP A 70 -0.11 -5.16 -7.82
N GLY A 71 -0.77 -5.20 -6.68
CA GLY A 71 -0.66 -6.30 -5.72
C GLY A 71 -0.99 -7.66 -6.33
N LEU A 72 -2.02 -7.74 -7.18
CA LEU A 72 -2.37 -8.96 -7.89
C LEU A 72 -1.26 -9.43 -8.82
N LEU A 73 -0.70 -8.52 -9.64
CA LEU A 73 0.18 -8.87 -10.76
C LEU A 73 1.67 -8.93 -10.39
N THR A 74 2.09 -8.21 -9.35
CA THR A 74 3.51 -8.02 -9.02
C THR A 74 3.91 -8.51 -7.63
N GLU A 75 2.92 -8.73 -6.75
CA GLU A 75 3.21 -9.06 -5.35
C GLU A 75 2.76 -10.47 -4.95
N HIS A 76 1.54 -10.89 -5.31
CA HIS A 76 0.92 -12.06 -4.70
C HIS A 76 1.07 -13.35 -5.48
N ASP A 77 1.68 -13.32 -6.67
CA ASP A 77 1.84 -14.49 -7.57
C ASP A 77 0.60 -15.42 -7.58
N PHE A 78 -0.54 -14.82 -7.91
CA PHE A 78 -1.87 -15.45 -7.80
C PHE A 78 -1.99 -16.75 -8.61
N LEU A 79 -1.08 -17.00 -9.56
CA LEU A 79 -1.10 -18.19 -10.41
C LEU A 79 -0.57 -19.43 -9.69
N GLU A 80 0.20 -19.30 -8.61
CA GLU A 80 0.89 -20.44 -8.02
C GLU A 80 0.06 -21.17 -6.96
N LYS A 81 -0.45 -20.55 -5.90
CA LYS A 81 -1.23 -21.26 -4.84
C LYS A 81 -2.02 -20.30 -3.92
N PRO A 82 -3.12 -19.69 -4.33
CA PRO A 82 -3.94 -18.89 -3.45
C PRO A 82 -4.52 -19.74 -2.30
N ILE A 83 -4.16 -19.39 -1.06
CA ILE A 83 -4.66 -20.03 0.18
C ILE A 83 -5.92 -19.35 0.73
N ALA A 84 -6.34 -18.27 0.11
CA ALA A 84 -7.52 -17.48 0.44
C ALA A 84 -8.25 -17.09 -0.84
N ASN A 85 -9.51 -16.70 -0.71
CA ASN A 85 -10.23 -16.01 -1.77
C ASN A 85 -9.86 -14.53 -1.69
N VAL A 86 -9.28 -13.94 -2.72
CA VAL A 86 -8.74 -12.57 -2.63
C VAL A 86 -9.53 -11.64 -3.55
N LEU A 87 -10.06 -10.58 -2.95
CA LEU A 87 -10.73 -9.48 -3.63
C LEU A 87 -9.75 -8.31 -3.78
N TYR A 88 -9.34 -8.02 -4.99
CA TYR A 88 -8.57 -6.83 -5.34
C TYR A 88 -9.55 -5.75 -5.80
N LEU A 89 -9.64 -4.65 -5.05
CA LEU A 89 -10.56 -3.56 -5.33
C LEU A 89 -9.77 -2.32 -5.76
N GLU A 90 -10.01 -1.83 -6.95
CA GLU A 90 -9.41 -0.57 -7.40
C GLU A 90 -10.18 0.61 -6.81
N SER A 91 -9.62 1.26 -5.83
CA SER A 91 -10.25 2.32 -5.04
C SER A 91 -9.29 3.51 -4.82
N PRO A 92 -9.87 4.74 -4.83
CA PRO A 92 -11.24 5.16 -5.17
C PRO A 92 -11.55 5.20 -6.68
N ALA A 93 -12.75 5.68 -7.05
CA ALA A 93 -13.09 5.95 -8.45
C ALA A 93 -12.04 6.87 -9.10
N GLY A 94 -11.61 6.57 -10.33
CA GLY A 94 -10.49 7.21 -11.03
C GLY A 94 -9.15 6.49 -10.86
N VAL A 95 -9.11 5.39 -10.12
CA VAL A 95 -7.94 4.52 -9.96
C VAL A 95 -8.10 3.29 -10.85
N GLY A 96 -7.07 2.98 -11.63
CA GLY A 96 -7.10 1.85 -12.55
C GLY A 96 -8.29 1.94 -13.51
N PHE A 97 -9.13 0.91 -13.50
CA PHE A 97 -10.35 0.86 -14.31
C PHE A 97 -11.59 1.42 -13.60
N SER A 98 -11.50 1.78 -12.33
CA SER A 98 -12.61 2.40 -11.60
C SER A 98 -12.89 3.81 -12.12
N TYR A 99 -14.18 4.16 -12.27
CA TYR A 99 -14.56 5.42 -12.87
C TYR A 99 -15.77 6.07 -12.18
N SER A 100 -16.01 7.34 -12.52
CA SER A 100 -17.21 8.08 -12.18
C SER A 100 -17.84 8.61 -13.46
N ASP A 101 -19.19 8.52 -13.58
CA ASP A 101 -19.94 8.96 -14.77
C ASP A 101 -19.74 10.45 -15.03
N ASP A 102 -19.64 11.25 -13.98
CA ASP A 102 -19.43 12.70 -14.06
C ASP A 102 -17.95 13.10 -14.21
N LYS A 103 -17.04 12.11 -14.25
CA LYS A 103 -15.59 12.28 -14.37
C LYS A 103 -14.97 13.18 -13.31
N LYS A 104 -15.58 13.26 -12.11
CA LYS A 104 -15.03 13.98 -10.97
C LYS A 104 -14.37 13.02 -10.00
N TYR A 105 -13.08 13.21 -9.79
CA TYR A 105 -12.23 12.31 -9.00
C TYR A 105 -11.67 12.94 -7.71
N THR A 106 -12.22 14.10 -7.33
CA THR A 106 -11.93 14.69 -6.01
C THR A 106 -12.59 13.84 -4.93
N THR A 107 -11.81 13.44 -3.93
CA THR A 107 -12.29 12.58 -2.84
C THR A 107 -11.52 12.83 -1.54
N ASN A 108 -11.85 12.07 -0.50
CA ASN A 108 -11.22 12.14 0.82
C ASN A 108 -11.34 10.80 1.55
N ASP A 109 -10.59 10.64 2.64
CA ASP A 109 -10.52 9.39 3.42
C ASP A 109 -11.90 8.88 3.87
N THR A 110 -12.77 9.76 4.32
CA THR A 110 -14.12 9.39 4.82
C THR A 110 -15.00 8.86 3.68
N GLU A 111 -14.95 9.51 2.52
CA GLU A 111 -15.69 9.07 1.34
C GLU A 111 -15.16 7.74 0.80
N VAL A 112 -13.83 7.60 0.70
CA VAL A 112 -13.19 6.34 0.25
C VAL A 112 -13.54 5.20 1.19
N SER A 113 -13.46 5.40 2.51
CA SER A 113 -13.85 4.40 3.50
C SER A 113 -15.32 3.97 3.34
N MET A 114 -16.24 4.93 3.04
CA MET A 114 -17.65 4.62 2.80
C MET A 114 -17.84 3.85 1.49
N ASN A 115 -17.20 4.29 0.40
CA ASN A 115 -17.33 3.63 -0.89
C ASN A 115 -16.77 2.19 -0.86
N ASN A 116 -15.66 1.97 -0.16
CA ASN A 116 -15.11 0.64 0.05
C ASN A 116 -16.06 -0.25 0.87
N TYR A 117 -16.70 0.30 1.90
CA TYR A 117 -17.71 -0.43 2.66
C TYR A 117 -18.91 -0.81 1.78
N LEU A 118 -19.41 0.10 0.96
CA LEU A 118 -20.52 -0.17 0.03
C LEU A 118 -20.12 -1.22 -1.02
N ALA A 119 -18.88 -1.17 -1.52
CA ALA A 119 -18.35 -2.21 -2.41
C ALA A 119 -18.36 -3.59 -1.75
N LEU A 120 -17.99 -3.69 -0.47
CA LEU A 120 -18.08 -4.95 0.28
C LEU A 120 -19.52 -5.44 0.44
N LYS A 121 -20.48 -4.54 0.64
CA LYS A 121 -21.92 -4.91 0.68
C LYS A 121 -22.37 -5.49 -0.67
N GLU A 122 -22.00 -4.85 -1.78
CA GLU A 122 -22.33 -5.36 -3.12
C GLU A 122 -21.56 -6.66 -3.41
N PHE A 123 -20.30 -6.81 -2.95
CA PHE A 123 -19.57 -8.08 -3.06
C PHE A 123 -20.30 -9.24 -2.38
N PHE A 124 -20.64 -9.13 -1.11
CA PHE A 124 -21.32 -10.23 -0.40
C PHE A 124 -22.77 -10.47 -0.87
N LYS A 125 -23.38 -9.50 -1.52
CA LYS A 125 -24.67 -9.67 -2.23
C LYS A 125 -24.50 -10.41 -3.56
N ALA A 126 -23.43 -10.13 -4.31
CA ALA A 126 -23.11 -10.80 -5.58
C ALA A 126 -22.58 -12.23 -5.37
N PHE A 127 -21.87 -12.46 -4.26
CA PHE A 127 -21.23 -13.71 -3.87
C PHE A 127 -21.71 -14.20 -2.50
N PRO A 128 -23.01 -14.51 -2.33
CA PRO A 128 -23.61 -14.82 -1.02
C PRO A 128 -23.04 -16.10 -0.39
N GLU A 129 -22.47 -17.00 -1.18
CA GLU A 129 -21.82 -18.23 -0.70
C GLU A 129 -20.61 -17.96 0.19
N TYR A 130 -19.95 -16.80 0.03
CA TYR A 130 -18.79 -16.39 0.88
C TYR A 130 -19.20 -15.61 2.12
N SER A 131 -20.49 -15.33 2.33
CA SER A 131 -20.97 -14.50 3.45
C SER A 131 -20.62 -15.07 4.83
N LYS A 132 -20.40 -16.38 4.93
CA LYS A 132 -20.02 -17.08 6.17
C LYS A 132 -18.52 -17.26 6.32
N ASN A 133 -17.71 -17.08 5.28
CA ASN A 133 -16.28 -17.24 5.34
C ASN A 133 -15.68 -16.21 6.29
N GLU A 134 -14.60 -16.56 6.98
CA GLU A 134 -13.80 -15.57 7.71
C GLU A 134 -13.36 -14.47 6.75
N PHE A 135 -13.50 -13.21 7.16
CA PHE A 135 -13.15 -12.07 6.31
C PHE A 135 -12.03 -11.24 6.91
N PHE A 136 -11.06 -10.86 6.09
CA PHE A 136 -9.92 -10.03 6.49
C PHE A 136 -9.77 -8.82 5.58
N LEU A 137 -9.41 -7.68 6.17
CA LEU A 137 -9.04 -6.47 5.45
C LEU A 137 -7.53 -6.33 5.45
N THR A 138 -6.94 -6.23 4.27
CA THR A 138 -5.49 -6.14 4.12
C THR A 138 -5.09 -5.06 3.14
N GLY A 139 -3.90 -4.51 3.32
CA GLY A 139 -3.37 -3.50 2.41
C GLY A 139 -1.99 -3.04 2.82
N GLU A 140 -1.41 -2.18 1.99
CA GLU A 140 -0.07 -1.63 2.20
C GLU A 140 -0.04 -0.11 1.97
N SER A 141 1.05 0.53 2.43
CA SER A 141 1.32 1.94 2.16
C SER A 141 0.20 2.84 2.71
N TYR A 142 -0.43 3.67 1.88
CA TYR A 142 -1.62 4.44 2.26
C TYR A 142 -2.81 3.55 2.67
N GLY A 143 -2.76 2.24 2.39
CA GLY A 143 -3.63 1.24 2.99
C GLY A 143 -3.62 1.26 4.52
N GLY A 144 -2.56 1.78 5.14
CA GLY A 144 -2.49 2.10 6.57
C GLY A 144 -3.56 3.08 7.06
N ILE A 145 -4.10 3.91 6.18
CA ILE A 145 -5.29 4.75 6.41
C ILE A 145 -6.57 4.05 5.94
N TYR A 146 -6.56 3.46 4.73
CA TYR A 146 -7.74 2.82 4.16
C TYR A 146 -8.28 1.68 5.01
N ILE A 147 -7.41 0.78 5.46
CA ILE A 147 -7.82 -0.46 6.14
C ILE A 147 -8.43 -0.17 7.53
N PRO A 148 -7.80 0.59 8.43
CA PRO A 148 -8.39 0.85 9.74
C PRO A 148 -9.69 1.68 9.67
N THR A 149 -9.78 2.64 8.75
CA THR A 149 -10.99 3.46 8.57
C THR A 149 -12.14 2.67 7.95
N LEU A 150 -11.84 1.71 7.06
CA LEU A 150 -12.83 0.76 6.55
C LEU A 150 -13.24 -0.24 7.64
N ALA A 151 -12.29 -0.77 8.40
CA ALA A 151 -12.55 -1.72 9.47
C ALA A 151 -13.49 -1.12 10.54
N GLU A 152 -13.32 0.17 10.87
CA GLU A 152 -14.21 0.88 11.79
C GLU A 152 -15.68 0.85 11.35
N ARG A 153 -15.95 0.83 10.04
CA ARG A 153 -17.31 0.71 9.49
C ARG A 153 -17.79 -0.74 9.46
N VAL A 154 -16.91 -1.64 8.99
CA VAL A 154 -17.25 -3.06 8.81
C VAL A 154 -17.52 -3.74 10.16
N MET A 155 -16.82 -3.37 11.23
CA MET A 155 -17.04 -3.95 12.55
C MET A 155 -18.43 -3.64 13.15
N GLU A 156 -19.11 -2.63 12.64
CA GLU A 156 -20.49 -2.27 13.03
C GLU A 156 -21.56 -3.05 12.24
N ASP A 157 -21.16 -3.74 11.17
CA ASP A 157 -22.06 -4.55 10.32
C ASP A 157 -21.90 -6.05 10.61
N SER A 158 -22.82 -6.60 11.37
CA SER A 158 -22.83 -8.04 11.71
C SER A 158 -23.07 -8.97 10.52
N SER A 159 -23.45 -8.45 9.35
CA SER A 159 -23.63 -9.27 8.13
C SER A 159 -22.30 -9.62 7.46
N ILE A 160 -21.18 -8.94 7.84
CA ILE A 160 -19.84 -9.21 7.33
C ILE A 160 -19.03 -9.87 8.44
N ASN A 161 -18.52 -11.08 8.20
CA ASN A 161 -17.80 -11.88 9.20
C ASN A 161 -16.34 -11.44 9.36
N LEU A 162 -16.11 -10.17 9.72
CA LEU A 162 -14.75 -9.64 9.94
C LEU A 162 -14.04 -10.38 11.07
N GLN A 163 -12.82 -10.84 10.80
CA GLN A 163 -11.95 -11.53 11.76
C GLN A 163 -10.70 -10.72 12.12
N GLY A 164 -10.27 -9.81 11.27
CA GLY A 164 -9.09 -9.00 11.55
C GLY A 164 -8.61 -8.16 10.38
N ILE A 165 -7.52 -7.43 10.65
CA ILE A 165 -6.84 -6.61 9.64
C ILE A 165 -5.36 -6.93 9.61
N ALA A 166 -4.73 -6.79 8.43
CA ALA A 166 -3.28 -6.82 8.29
C ALA A 166 -2.82 -5.64 7.42
N VAL A 167 -1.87 -4.88 7.92
CA VAL A 167 -1.33 -3.69 7.25
C VAL A 167 0.17 -3.83 7.10
N GLY A 168 0.63 -3.79 5.86
CA GLY A 168 2.04 -3.87 5.50
C GLY A 168 2.62 -2.49 5.18
N ASN A 169 3.78 -2.15 5.75
CA ASN A 169 4.48 -0.89 5.48
C ASN A 169 3.47 0.29 5.41
N GLY A 170 2.65 0.41 6.45
CA GLY A 170 1.48 1.28 6.46
C GLY A 170 1.78 2.71 6.88
N MET A 171 1.03 3.66 6.34
CA MET A 171 1.00 5.02 6.87
C MET A 171 0.07 5.06 8.08
N SER A 172 0.57 4.69 9.25
CA SER A 172 -0.22 4.67 10.49
C SER A 172 -0.26 6.02 11.20
N SER A 173 0.83 6.80 11.09
CA SER A 173 0.96 8.18 11.60
C SER A 173 2.01 8.94 10.80
N TYR A 174 1.63 10.07 10.22
CA TYR A 174 2.56 10.93 9.49
C TYR A 174 3.68 11.45 10.42
N GLU A 175 3.31 11.92 11.62
CA GLU A 175 4.28 12.42 12.59
C GLU A 175 5.32 11.38 12.96
N MET A 176 4.90 10.15 13.26
CA MET A 176 5.81 9.08 13.64
C MET A 176 6.66 8.60 12.47
N ASN A 177 6.09 8.51 11.28
CA ASN A 177 6.82 8.15 10.07
C ASN A 177 7.91 9.17 9.74
N ASP A 178 7.60 10.47 9.75
CA ASP A 178 8.55 11.53 9.42
C ASP A 178 9.66 11.63 10.49
N ASN A 179 9.28 11.58 11.78
CA ASN A 179 10.25 11.62 12.88
C ASN A 179 11.18 10.39 12.85
N SER A 180 10.67 9.21 12.59
CA SER A 180 11.47 7.98 12.57
C SER A 180 12.37 7.85 11.34
N LEU A 181 11.97 8.43 10.19
CA LEU A 181 12.76 8.40 8.96
C LEU A 181 14.16 8.97 9.14
N VAL A 182 14.30 10.02 9.94
CA VAL A 182 15.62 10.64 10.22
C VAL A 182 16.53 9.69 10.96
N TYR A 183 16.02 8.97 11.95
CA TYR A 183 16.77 7.93 12.67
C TYR A 183 17.09 6.75 11.74
N PHE A 184 16.11 6.30 10.97
CA PHE A 184 16.31 5.24 9.99
C PHE A 184 17.45 5.60 9.03
N ALA A 185 17.41 6.78 8.43
CA ALA A 185 18.43 7.25 7.49
C ALA A 185 19.83 7.35 8.13
N TYR A 186 19.91 7.82 9.37
CA TYR A 186 21.18 7.89 10.08
C TYR A 186 21.76 6.50 10.37
N TYR A 187 20.97 5.59 10.93
CA TYR A 187 21.46 4.25 11.29
C TYR A 187 21.77 3.38 10.08
N HIS A 188 21.22 3.70 8.90
CA HIS A 188 21.59 3.04 7.65
C HIS A 188 22.75 3.73 6.91
N GLY A 189 23.40 4.72 7.53
CA GLY A 189 24.59 5.36 6.98
C GLY A 189 24.33 6.34 5.85
N LEU A 190 23.07 6.78 5.67
CA LEU A 190 22.72 7.75 4.63
C LEU A 190 23.07 9.19 5.04
N LEU A 191 23.08 9.48 6.33
CA LEU A 191 23.40 10.80 6.87
C LEU A 191 24.81 10.80 7.45
N GLY A 192 25.62 11.78 7.02
CA GLY A 192 26.94 12.01 7.61
C GLY A 192 26.83 12.61 9.02
N THR A 193 27.90 12.45 9.82
CA THR A 193 27.97 12.91 11.23
C THR A 193 27.63 14.40 11.38
N ARG A 194 28.05 15.24 10.43
CA ARG A 194 27.78 16.68 10.47
C ARG A 194 26.28 16.96 10.43
N LEU A 195 25.59 16.44 9.42
CA LEU A 195 24.13 16.63 9.27
C LEU A 195 23.39 16.08 10.49
N TRP A 196 23.80 14.93 11.02
CA TRP A 196 23.24 14.38 12.24
C TRP A 196 23.41 15.29 13.46
N THR A 197 24.61 15.91 13.62
CA THR A 197 24.87 16.87 14.69
C THR A 197 23.98 18.12 14.55
N ASP A 198 23.83 18.64 13.34
CA ASP A 198 22.98 19.79 13.06
C ASP A 198 21.49 19.48 13.36
N LEU A 199 21.02 18.29 12.97
CA LEU A 199 19.68 17.82 13.31
C LEU A 199 19.46 17.74 14.83
N GLN A 200 20.42 17.18 15.57
CA GLN A 200 20.31 17.13 17.03
C GLN A 200 20.33 18.53 17.66
N ALA A 201 21.17 19.44 17.15
CA ALA A 201 21.30 20.80 17.71
C ALA A 201 20.07 21.66 17.43
N TYR A 202 19.45 21.52 16.26
CA TYR A 202 18.37 22.43 15.83
C TYR A 202 16.98 21.84 15.94
N CYS A 203 16.84 20.51 15.88
CA CYS A 203 15.53 19.85 15.90
C CYS A 203 15.20 19.19 17.23
N CYS A 204 16.19 19.05 18.16
CA CYS A 204 15.98 18.36 19.42
C CYS A 204 16.07 19.33 20.60
N LYS A 205 15.25 19.10 21.62
CA LYS A 205 15.28 19.79 22.90
C LYS A 205 15.16 18.78 24.03
N ASP A 206 16.06 18.83 25.00
CA ASP A 206 16.08 17.96 26.19
C ASP A 206 16.07 16.46 25.82
N GLY A 207 16.74 16.09 24.72
CA GLY A 207 16.81 14.71 24.22
C GLY A 207 15.60 14.24 23.41
N ILE A 208 14.59 15.08 23.24
CA ILE A 208 13.40 14.79 22.42
C ILE A 208 13.54 15.57 21.11
N CYS A 209 13.46 14.85 19.99
CA CYS A 209 13.55 15.44 18.66
C CYS A 209 12.15 15.51 17.99
N ASP A 210 11.90 16.64 17.36
CA ASP A 210 10.73 16.83 16.49
C ASP A 210 11.23 17.26 15.11
N PHE A 211 11.17 16.34 14.15
CA PHE A 211 11.54 16.58 12.76
C PHE A 211 10.32 16.90 11.89
N HIS A 212 9.13 16.60 12.38
CA HIS A 212 7.87 16.78 11.65
C HIS A 212 7.30 18.20 11.77
N ASN A 213 7.21 18.75 12.99
CA ASN A 213 6.53 20.02 13.28
C ASN A 213 7.46 21.14 13.75
N ASN A 214 8.78 20.96 13.68
CA ASN A 214 9.74 21.92 14.23
C ASN A 214 9.71 23.25 13.47
N GLN A 215 9.63 24.35 14.21
CA GLN A 215 9.55 25.71 13.66
C GLN A 215 10.93 26.40 13.55
N ASN A 216 12.03 25.72 13.95
CA ASN A 216 13.37 26.28 13.83
C ASN A 216 13.81 26.26 12.36
N PRO A 217 14.15 27.41 11.75
CA PRO A 217 14.57 27.45 10.34
C PRO A 217 15.79 26.57 10.03
N ASN A 218 16.74 26.43 10.96
CA ASN A 218 17.91 25.60 10.77
C ASN A 218 17.55 24.10 10.81
N CYS A 219 16.55 23.73 11.62
CA CYS A 219 15.99 22.39 11.58
C CYS A 219 15.36 22.10 10.21
N SER A 220 14.54 23.01 9.70
CA SER A 220 13.91 22.85 8.38
C SER A 220 14.93 22.65 7.26
N ILE A 221 16.04 23.43 7.26
CA ILE A 221 17.12 23.28 6.29
C ILE A 221 17.76 21.88 6.40
N SER A 222 18.04 21.42 7.62
CA SER A 222 18.61 20.09 7.83
C SER A 222 17.66 18.96 7.41
N ILE A 223 16.37 19.12 7.64
CA ILE A 223 15.34 18.17 7.19
C ILE A 223 15.21 18.16 5.66
N ASP A 224 15.27 19.31 5.00
CA ASP A 224 15.28 19.39 3.53
C ASP A 224 16.47 18.61 2.95
N GLU A 225 17.64 18.66 3.61
CA GLU A 225 18.82 17.88 3.20
C GLU A 225 18.56 16.37 3.36
N VAL A 226 17.96 15.91 4.48
CA VAL A 226 17.57 14.51 4.67
C VAL A 226 16.60 14.07 3.57
N GLN A 227 15.57 14.86 3.29
CA GLN A 227 14.58 14.55 2.25
C GLN A 227 15.22 14.49 0.86
N ASN A 228 16.18 15.36 0.56
CA ASN A 228 16.92 15.29 -0.69
C ASN A 228 17.77 14.02 -0.80
N ILE A 229 18.38 13.57 0.28
CA ILE A 229 19.12 12.30 0.30
C ILE A 229 18.18 11.12 0.07
N VAL A 230 17.08 11.06 0.80
CA VAL A 230 16.16 9.91 0.74
C VAL A 230 15.40 9.85 -0.59
N TYR A 231 14.86 10.98 -1.06
CA TYR A 231 13.90 11.00 -2.16
C TYR A 231 14.48 11.50 -3.49
N ASN A 232 15.64 12.19 -3.50
CA ASN A 232 16.15 12.86 -4.68
C ASN A 232 17.54 12.40 -5.11
N SER A 233 18.20 11.51 -4.38
CA SER A 233 19.57 11.06 -4.71
C SER A 233 19.60 9.96 -5.78
N GLY A 234 18.47 9.34 -6.10
CA GLY A 234 18.38 8.16 -6.96
C GLY A 234 18.40 6.84 -6.18
N LEU A 235 18.34 6.90 -4.86
CA LEU A 235 18.06 5.72 -4.03
C LEU A 235 16.64 5.24 -4.29
N ASN A 236 16.44 3.93 -4.19
CA ASN A 236 15.11 3.36 -4.20
C ASN A 236 14.46 3.54 -2.83
N MET A 237 13.52 4.49 -2.72
CA MET A 237 12.85 4.79 -1.46
C MET A 237 12.00 3.63 -0.93
N TYR A 238 11.59 2.71 -1.80
CA TYR A 238 10.80 1.53 -1.44
C TYR A 238 11.66 0.33 -1.01
N ASN A 239 12.95 0.31 -1.40
CA ASN A 239 13.89 -0.71 -0.96
C ASN A 239 15.31 -0.17 -1.06
N LEU A 240 15.87 0.22 0.07
CA LEU A 240 17.20 0.87 0.17
C LEU A 240 18.30 0.10 -0.57
N TYR A 241 18.22 -1.23 -0.62
CA TYR A 241 19.26 -2.08 -1.21
C TYR A 241 18.95 -2.55 -2.63
N ALA A 242 17.76 -2.25 -3.14
CA ALA A 242 17.42 -2.54 -4.52
C ALA A 242 17.80 -1.39 -5.46
N PRO A 243 18.17 -1.68 -6.71
CA PRO A 243 18.40 -0.63 -7.70
C PRO A 243 17.10 0.14 -7.97
N CYS A 244 17.26 1.43 -8.32
CA CYS A 244 16.15 2.26 -8.79
C CYS A 244 16.12 2.25 -10.32
N PRO A 245 15.07 1.70 -10.97
CA PRO A 245 14.87 1.90 -12.40
C PRO A 245 14.85 3.39 -12.75
N GLY A 246 15.71 3.82 -13.67
CA GLY A 246 15.91 5.25 -14.00
C GLY A 246 17.25 5.79 -13.48
N GLY A 247 17.87 5.15 -12.49
CA GLY A 247 19.21 5.46 -12.04
C GLY A 247 19.33 6.77 -11.25
N VAL A 248 20.55 7.30 -11.19
CA VAL A 248 20.86 8.52 -10.43
C VAL A 248 20.38 9.77 -11.13
N THR A 249 20.01 10.77 -10.35
CA THR A 249 19.56 12.08 -10.85
C THR A 249 20.71 13.01 -11.22
N GLN A 250 21.93 12.71 -10.74
CA GLN A 250 23.10 13.53 -10.96
C GLN A 250 24.27 12.69 -11.48
N ARG A 251 25.00 13.23 -12.44
CA ARG A 251 26.24 12.66 -12.93
C ARG A 251 27.43 13.49 -12.42
N VAL A 252 28.31 12.83 -11.71
CA VAL A 252 29.58 13.43 -11.29
C VAL A 252 30.64 13.04 -12.31
N SER A 253 31.34 14.03 -12.83
CA SER A 253 32.48 13.86 -13.77
C SER A 253 33.61 14.78 -13.35
N VAL A 254 34.83 14.44 -13.76
CA VAL A 254 35.97 15.36 -13.64
C VAL A 254 36.22 15.94 -15.04
N ASP A 255 36.12 17.25 -15.18
CA ASP A 255 36.39 17.96 -16.40
C ASP A 255 37.54 18.96 -16.14
N ASN A 256 38.63 18.85 -16.89
CA ASN A 256 39.85 19.66 -16.72
C ASN A 256 40.40 19.69 -15.28
N GLY A 257 40.23 18.61 -14.50
CA GLY A 257 40.68 18.51 -13.11
C GLY A 257 39.70 19.08 -12.08
N GLU A 258 38.58 19.64 -12.51
CA GLU A 258 37.52 20.12 -11.63
C GLU A 258 36.37 19.14 -11.54
N LEU A 259 35.77 19.02 -10.37
CA LEU A 259 34.59 18.19 -10.13
C LEU A 259 33.35 18.89 -10.70
N VAL A 260 32.79 18.32 -11.75
CA VAL A 260 31.56 18.85 -12.39
C VAL A 260 30.39 17.93 -12.02
N ILE A 261 29.38 18.50 -11.36
CA ILE A 261 28.11 17.81 -11.07
C ILE A 261 27.08 18.30 -12.07
N ARG A 262 26.62 17.39 -12.93
CA ARG A 262 25.55 17.68 -13.89
C ARG A 262 24.24 17.04 -13.41
N ASP A 263 23.22 17.87 -13.27
CA ASP A 263 21.85 17.39 -13.05
C ASP A 263 21.35 16.80 -14.36
N LEU A 264 21.02 15.50 -14.36
CA LEU A 264 20.51 14.78 -15.53
C LEU A 264 19.01 14.97 -15.70
N GLY A 265 18.37 15.72 -14.77
CA GLY A 265 16.93 15.78 -14.64
C GLY A 265 16.36 14.47 -14.13
N ASN A 266 15.30 14.53 -13.39
CA ASN A 266 14.59 13.33 -12.96
C ASN A 266 13.61 12.93 -14.06
N SER A 267 13.84 11.83 -14.75
CA SER A 267 12.81 11.22 -15.62
C SER A 267 11.62 10.72 -14.80
N PHE A 268 11.80 10.55 -13.51
CA PHE A 268 10.76 10.33 -12.50
C PHE A 268 10.57 11.64 -11.75
N ILE A 269 9.58 12.43 -12.16
CA ILE A 269 9.19 13.66 -11.46
C ILE A 269 8.91 13.29 -10.01
N ASN A 270 9.63 13.93 -9.12
CA ASN A 270 9.55 13.72 -7.70
C ASN A 270 8.12 13.96 -7.21
N TYR A 271 7.43 12.88 -6.87
CA TYR A 271 6.01 12.84 -6.53
C TYR A 271 5.66 13.80 -5.37
N GLU A 272 6.49 13.89 -4.35
CA GLU A 272 6.29 14.79 -3.21
C GLU A 272 6.65 16.25 -3.55
N ARG A 273 7.70 16.51 -4.31
CA ARG A 273 8.06 17.87 -4.72
C ARG A 273 7.00 18.47 -5.63
N THR A 274 6.38 17.65 -6.48
CA THR A 274 5.26 18.07 -7.31
C THR A 274 4.03 18.40 -6.47
N ARG A 275 3.81 17.71 -5.34
CA ARG A 275 2.74 18.00 -4.38
C ARG A 275 2.90 19.37 -3.73
N LEU A 276 4.10 19.71 -3.25
CA LEU A 276 4.40 21.03 -2.65
C LEU A 276 4.37 22.16 -3.69
N TRP A 277 4.80 21.89 -4.91
CA TRP A 277 4.76 22.87 -6.02
C TRP A 277 3.35 23.10 -6.56
N SER A 278 2.51 22.07 -6.64
CA SER A 278 1.13 22.19 -7.12
C SER A 278 0.25 23.04 -6.20
N GLN A 279 0.57 23.07 -4.90
CA GLN A 279 -0.07 24.00 -3.96
C GLN A 279 0.29 25.47 -4.25
N LYS A 280 1.45 25.74 -4.85
CA LYS A 280 1.90 27.10 -5.23
C LYS A 280 1.52 27.52 -6.65
N LEU A 281 1.21 26.59 -7.54
CA LEU A 281 0.94 26.88 -8.97
C LEU A 281 -0.49 26.48 -9.36
N LYS A 282 -1.48 27.26 -8.91
CA LYS A 282 -2.84 27.20 -9.46
C LYS A 282 -2.79 27.58 -10.95
N GLY A 283 -2.72 26.60 -11.86
CA GLY A 283 -2.77 26.83 -13.31
C GLY A 283 -2.07 25.83 -14.20
N VAL A 284 -1.27 24.90 -13.67
CA VAL A 284 -0.45 23.98 -14.49
C VAL A 284 -1.11 22.59 -14.66
N ALA A 285 -2.33 22.40 -14.18
CA ALA A 285 -3.07 21.12 -14.27
C ALA A 285 -3.21 20.56 -15.71
N SER A 286 -3.11 21.39 -16.75
CA SER A 286 -3.25 20.91 -18.12
C SER A 286 -2.00 20.21 -18.69
N LEU A 287 -0.81 20.51 -18.15
CA LEU A 287 0.44 19.86 -18.58
C LEU A 287 0.59 18.44 -18.01
N TYR A 288 0.02 18.17 -16.83
CA TYR A 288 0.15 16.89 -16.14
C TYR A 288 -0.77 15.78 -16.67
N ARG A 289 -1.79 16.10 -17.46
CA ARG A 289 -2.67 15.09 -18.10
C ARG A 289 -1.96 14.16 -19.10
N ARG A 290 -0.70 14.42 -19.44
CA ARG A 290 0.08 13.64 -20.41
C ARG A 290 1.32 12.96 -19.81
N VAL A 291 1.62 13.16 -18.53
CA VAL A 291 2.81 12.59 -17.90
C VAL A 291 2.39 11.35 -17.12
N ARG A 292 2.91 10.22 -17.53
CA ARG A 292 2.80 8.95 -16.80
C ARG A 292 3.55 9.10 -15.48
N LEU A 293 2.84 9.00 -14.36
CA LEU A 293 3.43 9.13 -13.03
C LEU A 293 3.46 7.74 -12.38
N ASP A 294 4.44 6.92 -12.78
CA ASP A 294 4.77 5.73 -12.02
C ASP A 294 5.34 6.15 -10.66
N PRO A 295 5.08 5.40 -9.57
CA PRO A 295 5.78 5.60 -8.32
C PRO A 295 7.30 5.58 -8.55
N PRO A 296 8.09 6.37 -7.81
CA PRO A 296 9.54 6.37 -7.97
C PRO A 296 10.12 4.96 -7.94
N CYS A 297 11.10 4.69 -8.78
CA CYS A 297 11.79 3.40 -8.88
C CYS A 297 10.90 2.19 -9.24
N THR A 298 9.68 2.41 -9.73
CA THR A 298 8.77 1.34 -10.18
C THR A 298 8.69 1.33 -11.71
N ASN A 299 8.78 0.13 -12.31
CA ASN A 299 8.57 -0.06 -13.74
C ASN A 299 7.22 -0.71 -14.01
N SER A 300 6.19 0.08 -14.21
CA SER A 300 4.84 -0.41 -14.51
C SER A 300 4.59 -0.70 -15.99
N THR A 301 5.62 -0.60 -16.85
CA THR A 301 5.44 -0.78 -18.30
C THR A 301 4.80 -2.11 -18.69
N PRO A 302 5.24 -3.27 -18.14
CA PRO A 302 4.63 -4.54 -18.48
C PRO A 302 3.15 -4.62 -18.10
N SER A 303 2.81 -4.28 -16.86
CA SER A 303 1.42 -4.28 -16.37
C SER A 303 0.53 -3.33 -17.17
N ASN A 304 1.07 -2.13 -17.49
CA ASN A 304 0.36 -1.14 -18.28
C ASN A 304 0.07 -1.62 -19.71
N LEU A 305 1.03 -2.24 -20.38
CA LEU A 305 0.85 -2.79 -21.72
C LEU A 305 -0.16 -3.96 -21.71
N TYR A 306 -0.06 -4.82 -20.71
CA TYR A 306 -0.94 -5.97 -20.56
C TYR A 306 -2.39 -5.56 -20.30
N LEU A 307 -2.65 -4.78 -19.26
CA LEU A 307 -3.99 -4.38 -18.85
C LEU A 307 -4.69 -3.46 -19.86
N ASN A 308 -3.94 -2.65 -20.62
CA ASN A 308 -4.53 -1.83 -21.69
C ASN A 308 -4.69 -2.56 -23.03
N ASN A 309 -4.27 -3.82 -23.13
CA ASN A 309 -4.55 -4.64 -24.32
C ASN A 309 -6.07 -4.89 -24.44
N GLN A 310 -6.64 -4.66 -25.62
CA GLN A 310 -8.11 -4.77 -25.81
C GLN A 310 -8.63 -6.18 -25.47
N TYR A 311 -7.90 -7.23 -25.85
CA TYR A 311 -8.32 -8.61 -25.53
C TYR A 311 -8.34 -8.90 -24.03
N VAL A 312 -7.41 -8.28 -23.26
CA VAL A 312 -7.39 -8.37 -21.80
C VAL A 312 -8.55 -7.59 -21.20
N LYS A 313 -8.79 -6.37 -21.69
CA LYS A 313 -9.94 -5.54 -21.24
C LYS A 313 -11.27 -6.25 -21.50
N ASP A 314 -11.42 -6.88 -22.66
CA ASP A 314 -12.63 -7.66 -22.98
C ASP A 314 -12.79 -8.85 -22.03
N ALA A 315 -11.70 -9.58 -21.74
CA ALA A 315 -11.71 -10.71 -20.80
C ALA A 315 -12.00 -10.30 -19.35
N LEU A 316 -11.62 -9.08 -18.98
CA LEU A 316 -11.88 -8.49 -17.66
C LEU A 316 -13.19 -7.69 -17.58
N HIS A 317 -14.02 -7.74 -18.63
CA HIS A 317 -15.30 -7.02 -18.71
C HIS A 317 -15.18 -5.51 -18.45
N ILE A 318 -14.06 -4.89 -18.91
CA ILE A 318 -13.78 -3.48 -18.64
C ILE A 318 -14.77 -2.57 -19.37
N SER A 319 -15.40 -1.69 -18.61
CA SER A 319 -16.34 -0.70 -19.15
C SER A 319 -15.66 0.21 -20.19
N PRO A 320 -16.32 0.52 -21.32
CA PRO A 320 -15.80 1.51 -22.27
C PRO A 320 -15.70 2.94 -21.69
N LEU A 321 -16.34 3.19 -20.54
CA LEU A 321 -16.24 4.47 -19.80
C LEU A 321 -15.01 4.54 -18.91
N ALA A 322 -14.36 3.40 -18.63
CA ALA A 322 -13.16 3.35 -17.82
C ALA A 322 -11.98 4.06 -18.51
N LEU A 323 -11.12 4.66 -17.71
CA LEU A 323 -9.88 5.26 -18.19
C LEU A 323 -8.89 4.18 -18.64
N ALA A 324 -7.86 4.59 -19.39
CA ALA A 324 -6.72 3.70 -19.61
C ALA A 324 -6.05 3.41 -18.26
N TRP A 325 -5.76 2.14 -18.02
CA TRP A 325 -5.16 1.71 -16.76
C TRP A 325 -3.76 2.33 -16.57
N GLN A 326 -3.53 2.81 -15.38
CA GLN A 326 -2.24 3.25 -14.87
C GLN A 326 -2.07 2.71 -13.45
N ILE A 327 -0.82 2.42 -13.07
CA ILE A 327 -0.52 1.92 -11.72
C ILE A 327 -1.00 2.87 -10.64
N CYS A 328 -0.83 4.19 -10.82
CA CYS A 328 -1.37 5.22 -9.93
C CYS A 328 -2.01 6.36 -10.72
N SER A 329 -3.12 6.87 -10.20
CA SER A 329 -3.83 8.02 -10.77
C SER A 329 -3.30 9.32 -10.16
N ALA A 330 -2.59 10.09 -10.96
CA ALA A 330 -2.13 11.42 -10.56
C ALA A 330 -3.31 12.35 -10.24
N GLU A 331 -4.38 12.30 -11.03
CA GLU A 331 -5.57 13.13 -10.83
C GLU A 331 -6.22 12.87 -9.47
N VAL A 332 -6.38 11.60 -9.10
CA VAL A 332 -6.89 11.21 -7.78
C VAL A 332 -5.95 11.68 -6.70
N ASN A 333 -4.66 11.39 -6.81
CA ASN A 333 -3.69 11.72 -5.75
C ASN A 333 -3.61 13.23 -5.47
N PHE A 334 -3.57 14.07 -6.52
CA PHE A 334 -3.51 15.52 -6.37
C PHE A 334 -4.78 16.13 -5.78
N ASN A 335 -5.94 15.56 -6.07
CA ASN A 335 -7.23 16.04 -5.60
C ASN A 335 -7.71 15.33 -4.32
N TYR A 336 -6.90 14.42 -3.79
CA TYR A 336 -7.23 13.66 -2.58
C TYR A 336 -7.05 14.52 -1.33
N LYS A 337 -8.09 14.64 -0.52
CA LYS A 337 -8.04 15.34 0.77
C LYS A 337 -7.73 14.34 1.88
N ARG A 338 -6.53 14.40 2.41
CA ARG A 338 -6.09 13.59 3.56
C ARG A 338 -6.69 14.19 4.83
N LEU A 339 -7.54 13.44 5.52
CA LEU A 339 -8.23 13.88 6.74
C LEU A 339 -7.63 13.26 7.99
N TYR A 340 -7.05 12.07 7.90
CA TYR A 340 -6.46 11.36 9.03
C TYR A 340 -4.95 11.56 9.03
N MET A 341 -4.43 12.25 10.04
CA MET A 341 -2.99 12.38 10.27
C MET A 341 -2.43 11.18 11.04
N ASP A 342 -3.28 10.46 11.75
CA ASP A 342 -3.03 9.14 12.33
C ASP A 342 -4.33 8.32 12.41
N VAL A 343 -4.20 7.03 12.65
CA VAL A 343 -5.32 6.08 12.77
C VAL A 343 -5.40 5.42 14.15
N ARG A 344 -4.82 6.05 15.17
CA ARG A 344 -4.82 5.56 16.56
C ARG A 344 -6.22 5.23 17.07
N LYS A 345 -7.19 6.08 16.81
CA LYS A 345 -8.58 5.88 17.26
C LYS A 345 -9.19 4.60 16.69
N GLN A 346 -8.95 4.34 15.41
CA GLN A 346 -9.45 3.17 14.70
C GLN A 346 -8.83 1.89 15.26
N TYR A 347 -7.51 1.90 15.48
CA TYR A 347 -6.82 0.76 16.10
C TYR A 347 -7.33 0.50 17.52
N LEU A 348 -7.44 1.51 18.37
CA LEU A 348 -7.94 1.35 19.74
C LEU A 348 -9.37 0.80 19.76
N LYS A 349 -10.24 1.22 18.82
CA LYS A 349 -11.60 0.68 18.68
C LYS A 349 -11.59 -0.80 18.30
N LEU A 350 -10.76 -1.22 17.35
CA LEU A 350 -10.58 -2.61 16.94
C LEU A 350 -10.03 -3.48 18.09
N LEU A 351 -8.96 -3.00 18.74
CA LEU A 351 -8.30 -3.71 19.82
C LEU A 351 -9.20 -3.85 21.04
N GLY A 352 -9.95 -2.80 21.39
CA GLY A 352 -10.89 -2.81 22.53
C GLY A 352 -12.05 -3.79 22.37
N ALA A 353 -12.38 -4.18 21.14
CA ALA A 353 -13.39 -5.19 20.89
C ALA A 353 -12.92 -6.62 21.25
N LEU A 354 -11.62 -6.86 21.43
CA LEU A 354 -10.98 -8.15 21.78
C LEU A 354 -11.37 -9.32 20.86
N LYS A 355 -12.01 -9.02 19.75
CA LYS A 355 -12.55 -10.00 18.79
C LYS A 355 -11.68 -10.08 17.53
N TYR A 356 -11.07 -8.97 17.14
CA TYR A 356 -10.37 -8.84 15.86
C TYR A 356 -8.87 -9.05 16.04
N ARG A 357 -8.26 -9.79 15.14
CA ARG A 357 -6.80 -9.91 15.08
C ARG A 357 -6.23 -8.76 14.25
N VAL A 358 -5.18 -8.15 14.75
CA VAL A 358 -4.49 -7.06 14.09
C VAL A 358 -3.04 -7.46 13.86
N LEU A 359 -2.60 -7.35 12.60
CA LEU A 359 -1.21 -7.51 12.21
C LEU A 359 -0.70 -6.20 11.59
N VAL A 360 0.38 -5.66 12.12
CA VAL A 360 1.19 -4.62 11.51
C VAL A 360 2.54 -5.23 11.15
N TYR A 361 2.93 -5.17 9.89
CA TYR A 361 4.19 -5.74 9.43
C TYR A 361 4.94 -4.79 8.51
N ASN A 362 6.27 -4.81 8.57
CA ASN A 362 7.11 -3.95 7.74
C ASN A 362 8.30 -4.70 7.18
N GLY A 363 8.60 -4.46 5.91
CA GLY A 363 9.95 -4.67 5.40
C GLY A 363 10.91 -3.69 6.08
N ASP A 364 12.05 -4.20 6.54
CA ASP A 364 12.96 -3.42 7.41
C ASP A 364 13.93 -2.51 6.65
N VAL A 365 13.83 -2.45 5.30
CA VAL A 365 14.65 -1.57 4.46
C VAL A 365 13.83 -0.60 3.59
N ASP A 366 12.54 -0.42 3.93
CA ASP A 366 11.66 0.59 3.35
C ASP A 366 11.91 1.97 3.96
N MET A 367 12.01 3.00 3.12
CA MET A 367 12.14 4.41 3.54
C MET A 367 10.83 5.19 3.38
N ALA A 368 9.87 4.68 2.61
CA ALA A 368 8.59 5.37 2.39
C ALA A 368 7.68 5.31 3.62
N CYS A 369 7.47 4.09 4.15
CA CYS A 369 6.77 3.85 5.40
C CYS A 369 7.67 2.96 6.27
N ASN A 370 8.65 3.58 6.92
CA ASN A 370 9.71 2.85 7.59
C ASN A 370 9.22 2.12 8.86
N PHE A 371 9.85 0.98 9.15
CA PHE A 371 9.43 0.10 10.25
C PHE A 371 9.47 0.76 11.64
N LEU A 372 10.36 1.74 11.86
CA LEU A 372 10.44 2.45 13.14
C LEU A 372 9.17 3.28 13.40
N GLY A 373 8.61 3.89 12.34
CA GLY A 373 7.38 4.66 12.44
C GLY A 373 6.21 3.80 12.90
N ASP A 374 6.05 2.63 12.31
CA ASP A 374 5.00 1.69 12.71
C ASP A 374 5.29 1.03 14.06
N GLU A 375 6.55 0.74 14.42
CA GLU A 375 6.91 0.26 15.75
C GLU A 375 6.53 1.31 16.82
N TRP A 376 6.87 2.59 16.61
CA TRP A 376 6.49 3.66 17.52
C TRP A 376 4.97 3.85 17.61
N PHE A 377 4.30 3.75 16.47
CA PHE A 377 2.85 3.81 16.44
C PHE A 377 2.22 2.68 17.29
N VAL A 378 2.64 1.44 17.08
CA VAL A 378 2.15 0.27 17.84
C VAL A 378 2.44 0.41 19.34
N GLU A 379 3.66 0.81 19.72
CA GLU A 379 4.01 1.07 21.14
C GLU A 379 3.12 2.16 21.73
N SER A 380 2.81 3.19 20.96
CA SER A 380 1.96 4.29 21.41
C SER A 380 0.51 3.90 21.70
N LEU A 381 0.04 2.74 21.21
CA LEU A 381 -1.28 2.19 21.52
C LEU A 381 -1.36 1.64 22.94
N GLN A 382 -0.23 1.49 23.64
CA GLN A 382 -0.12 1.08 25.05
C GLN A 382 -0.82 -0.25 25.36
N GLN A 383 -0.74 -1.20 24.44
CA GLN A 383 -1.31 -2.54 24.64
C GLN A 383 -0.42 -3.39 25.55
N GLN A 384 -1.02 -4.32 26.27
CA GLN A 384 -0.27 -5.26 27.13
C GLN A 384 0.58 -6.19 26.24
N VAL A 385 1.90 -6.22 26.52
CA VAL A 385 2.84 -7.12 25.85
C VAL A 385 2.67 -8.54 26.40
N GLU A 386 2.34 -9.48 25.54
CA GLU A 386 2.27 -10.91 25.87
C GLU A 386 3.57 -11.64 25.51
N VAL A 387 4.12 -11.33 24.33
CA VAL A 387 5.40 -11.90 23.88
C VAL A 387 6.37 -10.77 23.57
N LYS A 388 7.49 -10.73 24.31
CA LYS A 388 8.57 -9.77 24.05
C LYS A 388 9.17 -9.97 22.68
N ARG A 389 9.78 -8.90 22.12
CA ARG A 389 10.46 -8.94 20.81
C ARG A 389 11.40 -10.14 20.74
N ARG A 390 11.19 -10.97 19.72
CA ARG A 390 11.98 -12.18 19.43
C ARG A 390 12.11 -12.37 17.93
N PRO A 391 13.10 -13.13 17.42
CA PRO A 391 13.10 -13.55 16.03
C PRO A 391 11.89 -14.47 15.77
N TRP A 392 11.32 -14.35 14.56
CA TRP A 392 10.43 -15.33 13.99
C TRP A 392 11.11 -16.03 12.81
N THR A 393 10.68 -17.24 12.48
CA THR A 393 11.38 -18.08 11.51
C THR A 393 10.44 -18.68 10.49
N TYR A 394 10.99 -18.98 9.32
CA TYR A 394 10.33 -19.70 8.22
C TYR A 394 11.28 -20.72 7.62
N TYR A 395 10.77 -21.61 6.77
CA TYR A 395 11.56 -22.63 6.11
C TYR A 395 11.78 -22.28 4.64
N THR A 396 13.04 -22.46 4.17
CA THR A 396 13.40 -22.46 2.75
C THR A 396 13.97 -23.83 2.44
N GLY A 397 13.17 -24.70 1.81
CA GLY A 397 13.48 -26.12 1.75
C GLY A 397 13.55 -26.74 3.16
N GLU A 398 14.66 -27.39 3.46
CA GLU A 398 14.90 -28.00 4.80
C GLU A 398 15.56 -27.03 5.79
N SER A 399 15.97 -25.84 5.35
CA SER A 399 16.68 -24.87 6.18
C SER A 399 15.72 -23.88 6.86
N GLN A 400 15.83 -23.78 8.18
CA GLN A 400 15.11 -22.77 8.95
C GLN A 400 15.87 -21.43 8.91
N GLN A 401 15.18 -20.36 8.56
CA GLN A 401 15.72 -19.02 8.41
C GLN A 401 15.03 -18.04 9.34
N VAL A 402 15.76 -16.99 9.78
CA VAL A 402 15.17 -15.86 10.49
C VAL A 402 14.45 -14.97 9.47
N GLY A 403 13.12 -14.86 9.63
CA GLY A 403 12.26 -14.03 8.80
C GLY A 403 12.30 -12.55 9.19
N GLY A 404 12.60 -12.26 10.45
CA GLY A 404 12.62 -10.94 11.05
C GLY A 404 12.37 -11.03 12.54
N PHE A 405 11.76 -9.99 13.11
CA PHE A 405 11.42 -9.93 14.54
C PHE A 405 9.93 -9.72 14.73
N VAL A 406 9.39 -10.29 15.78
CA VAL A 406 7.98 -10.15 16.17
C VAL A 406 7.86 -9.72 17.63
N LYS A 407 6.88 -8.87 17.92
CA LYS A 407 6.40 -8.54 19.26
C LYS A 407 4.89 -8.73 19.25
N GLU A 408 4.37 -9.47 20.25
CA GLU A 408 2.96 -9.82 20.29
C GLU A 408 2.29 -9.23 21.53
N PHE A 409 1.09 -8.75 21.34
CA PHE A 409 0.18 -8.21 22.35
C PHE A 409 -1.10 -9.06 22.33
N SER A 410 -2.10 -8.76 23.12
CA SER A 410 -3.30 -9.62 23.25
C SER A 410 -3.96 -9.99 21.92
N ASN A 411 -4.24 -9.02 21.07
CA ASN A 411 -4.83 -9.24 19.74
C ASN A 411 -4.14 -8.43 18.63
N LEU A 412 -2.93 -7.96 18.89
CA LEU A 412 -2.09 -7.21 17.97
C LEU A 412 -0.71 -7.86 17.89
N ALA A 413 -0.16 -7.99 16.70
CA ALA A 413 1.23 -8.33 16.47
C ALA A 413 1.91 -7.25 15.62
N PHE A 414 3.13 -6.87 16.02
CA PHE A 414 4.04 -6.09 15.18
C PHE A 414 5.20 -6.97 14.72
N LEU A 415 5.47 -6.95 13.41
CA LEU A 415 6.40 -7.90 12.82
C LEU A 415 7.25 -7.22 11.74
N THR A 416 8.58 -7.46 11.74
CA THR A 416 9.46 -7.02 10.65
C THR A 416 9.81 -8.18 9.73
N ILE A 417 10.03 -7.88 8.44
CA ILE A 417 10.52 -8.84 7.44
C ILE A 417 11.92 -8.42 7.02
N LYS A 418 12.89 -9.25 7.38
CA LYS A 418 14.32 -9.00 7.20
C LYS A 418 14.70 -8.87 5.73
N GLY A 419 15.29 -7.73 5.37
CA GLY A 419 15.81 -7.46 4.04
C GLY A 419 14.73 -7.27 2.98
N SER A 420 13.51 -6.93 3.39
CA SER A 420 12.40 -6.56 2.51
C SER A 420 12.21 -5.04 2.53
N GLY A 421 11.84 -4.50 1.40
CA GLY A 421 11.36 -3.13 1.27
C GLY A 421 9.84 -3.03 1.43
N HIS A 422 9.25 -2.07 0.75
CA HIS A 422 7.84 -1.67 0.83
C HIS A 422 6.89 -2.78 0.40
N MET A 423 7.10 -3.35 -0.80
CA MET A 423 6.31 -4.46 -1.34
C MET A 423 6.87 -5.77 -0.81
N VAL A 424 6.43 -6.15 0.40
CA VAL A 424 6.98 -7.31 1.11
C VAL A 424 6.83 -8.63 0.34
N PRO A 425 5.69 -8.92 -0.28
CA PRO A 425 5.55 -10.18 -1.02
C PRO A 425 6.46 -10.26 -2.25
N THR A 426 6.72 -9.14 -2.94
CA THR A 426 7.65 -9.06 -4.07
C THR A 426 9.08 -9.38 -3.64
N ASP A 427 9.52 -8.77 -2.53
CA ASP A 427 10.92 -8.87 -2.09
C ASP A 427 11.22 -10.19 -1.38
N LYS A 428 10.28 -10.71 -0.59
CA LYS A 428 10.43 -11.89 0.27
C LYS A 428 9.21 -12.82 0.23
N PRO A 429 8.86 -13.39 -0.93
CA PRO A 429 7.60 -14.11 -1.13
C PRO A 429 7.38 -15.27 -0.14
N VAL A 430 8.41 -16.09 0.14
CA VAL A 430 8.28 -17.24 1.05
C VAL A 430 8.07 -16.80 2.50
N ALA A 431 8.77 -15.75 2.94
CA ALA A 431 8.60 -15.19 4.29
C ALA A 431 7.23 -14.53 4.43
N ALA A 432 6.82 -13.73 3.43
CA ALA A 432 5.51 -13.08 3.36
C ALA A 432 4.36 -14.10 3.41
N PHE A 433 4.45 -15.15 2.57
CA PHE A 433 3.46 -16.23 2.56
C PHE A 433 3.37 -16.95 3.91
N THR A 434 4.51 -17.25 4.54
CA THR A 434 4.55 -17.91 5.87
C THR A 434 3.91 -17.03 6.93
N MET A 435 4.28 -15.75 6.99
CA MET A 435 3.69 -14.77 7.90
C MET A 435 2.18 -14.67 7.72
N PHE A 436 1.73 -14.45 6.49
CA PHE A 436 0.31 -14.28 6.18
C PHE A 436 -0.50 -15.55 6.43
N SER A 437 0.05 -16.74 6.07
CA SER A 437 -0.57 -18.02 6.39
C SER A 437 -0.76 -18.21 7.90
N ARG A 438 0.23 -17.85 8.72
CA ARG A 438 0.10 -17.88 10.18
C ARG A 438 -0.96 -16.92 10.68
N PHE A 439 -1.01 -15.72 10.13
CA PHE A 439 -2.01 -14.72 10.50
C PHE A 439 -3.44 -15.21 10.27
N ILE A 440 -3.78 -15.68 9.06
CA ILE A 440 -5.15 -16.13 8.74
C ILE A 440 -5.53 -17.41 9.46
N ASN A 441 -4.58 -18.32 9.73
CA ASN A 441 -4.82 -19.60 10.40
C ASN A 441 -4.62 -19.58 11.93
N LYS A 442 -4.41 -18.40 12.53
CA LYS A 442 -4.21 -18.26 14.00
C LYS A 442 -3.02 -19.07 14.53
N LEU A 443 -1.96 -19.19 13.73
CA LEU A 443 -0.74 -19.89 14.11
C LEU A 443 0.28 -18.91 14.72
N PRO A 444 1.14 -19.35 15.64
CA PRO A 444 2.20 -18.50 16.20
C PRO A 444 3.23 -18.14 15.13
N TYR A 445 3.79 -16.92 15.24
CA TYR A 445 4.86 -16.46 14.35
C TYR A 445 6.20 -17.10 14.65
#